data_9b2095eddc29210c8db15b7c1684fd43
#
_entry.id   9b2095eddc29210c8db15b7c1684fd43
#
_cell.length_a   1.000
_cell.length_b   1.000
_cell.length_c   1.000
_cell.angle_alpha   90.00
_cell.angle_beta   90.00
_cell.angle_gamma   90.00
#
_symmetry.space_group_name_H-M   'P 1'
#
loop_
_entity.id
_entity.type
_entity.pdbx_description
1 polymer ?
#
loop_
_entity_poly.entity_id
_entity_poly.type
_entity_poly.pdbx_seq_one_letter_code
_entity_poly.pdbx_strand_id
1 'polypeptide(L)'
;MERENQRIAITKRLLKESLLRLLREKEMDKITISELCRDAGVNRATFYRHYEIPRDVLFDIQKDMYHRLLKEVPLPNGSEDIKPAIERLCSYMDQNQDLLRLLILNNSDADFANFVNEIYMEVWDAYGQIPLLKHLAQEDIRLLMLYCAGGSYFILRSWVMGSIRKSVPEMADYVYELLRRTDFDEVIAQLSLYKMQ
;
A
#
# COMPACT_ATOMS: atom_id res chain seq x y z
N MET A 1 -25.55 19.70 -5.34
CA MET A 1 -24.23 19.23 -4.84
C MET A 1 -24.33 17.87 -4.14
N GLU A 2 -25.06 17.71 -3.05
CA GLU A 2 -25.09 16.44 -2.28
C GLU A 2 -25.62 15.22 -3.05
N ARG A 3 -26.73 15.38 -3.79
CA ARG A 3 -27.28 14.32 -4.66
C ARG A 3 -26.36 13.94 -5.83
N GLU A 4 -25.57 14.86 -6.34
CA GLU A 4 -24.61 14.60 -7.42
C GLU A 4 -23.39 13.85 -6.90
N ASN A 5 -22.86 14.23 -5.75
CA ASN A 5 -21.78 13.50 -5.06
C ASN A 5 -22.20 12.07 -4.72
N GLN A 6 -23.46 11.88 -4.29
CA GLN A 6 -23.98 10.54 -4.00
C GLN A 6 -24.08 9.65 -5.27
N ARG A 7 -24.50 10.22 -6.41
CA ARG A 7 -24.54 9.51 -7.71
C ARG A 7 -23.14 9.12 -8.17
N ILE A 8 -22.17 10.02 -8.03
CA ILE A 8 -20.75 9.75 -8.34
C ILE A 8 -20.23 8.59 -7.50
N ALA A 9 -20.45 8.63 -6.20
CA ALA A 9 -20.01 7.57 -5.27
C ALA A 9 -20.63 6.20 -5.62
N ILE A 10 -21.93 6.17 -5.96
CA ILE A 10 -22.60 4.93 -6.38
C ILE A 10 -21.99 4.41 -7.69
N THR A 11 -21.80 5.28 -8.69
CA THR A 11 -21.21 4.88 -9.98
C THR A 11 -19.80 4.30 -9.79
N LYS A 12 -18.94 4.98 -9.04
CA LYS A 12 -17.60 4.50 -8.74
C LYS A 12 -17.63 3.15 -8.02
N ARG A 13 -18.51 2.98 -7.04
CA ARG A 13 -18.67 1.71 -6.33
C ARG A 13 -19.07 0.58 -7.28
N LEU A 14 -20.06 0.77 -8.14
CA LEU A 14 -20.50 -0.24 -9.11
C LEU A 14 -19.37 -0.66 -10.06
N LEU A 15 -18.59 0.31 -10.56
CA LEU A 15 -17.43 0.03 -11.42
C LEU A 15 -16.33 -0.74 -10.68
N LYS A 16 -16.04 -0.39 -9.42
CA LYS A 16 -15.07 -1.10 -8.58
C LYS A 16 -15.49 -2.54 -8.30
N GLU A 17 -16.75 -2.76 -7.90
CA GLU A 17 -17.29 -4.09 -7.66
C GLU A 17 -17.27 -4.95 -8.92
N SER A 18 -17.62 -4.37 -10.08
CA SER A 18 -17.55 -5.03 -11.36
C SER A 18 -16.13 -5.42 -11.74
N LEU A 19 -15.17 -4.49 -11.60
CA LEU A 19 -13.77 -4.76 -11.90
C LEU A 19 -13.24 -5.92 -11.04
N LEU A 20 -13.54 -5.93 -9.74
CA LEU A 20 -13.11 -7.01 -8.84
C LEU A 20 -13.71 -8.38 -9.21
N ARG A 21 -14.95 -8.43 -9.76
CA ARG A 21 -15.52 -9.67 -10.31
C ARG A 21 -14.75 -10.13 -11.54
N LEU A 22 -14.53 -9.23 -12.50
CA LEU A 22 -13.85 -9.55 -13.75
C LEU A 22 -12.39 -9.97 -13.55
N LEU A 23 -11.68 -9.38 -12.58
CA LEU A 23 -10.30 -9.74 -12.24
C LEU A 23 -10.17 -11.14 -11.62
N ARG A 24 -11.25 -11.75 -11.13
CA ARG A 24 -11.24 -13.15 -10.69
C ARG A 24 -11.27 -14.14 -11.86
N GLU A 25 -11.69 -13.68 -13.03
CA GLU A 25 -11.88 -14.50 -14.23
C GLU A 25 -10.79 -14.29 -15.27
N LYS A 26 -10.17 -13.10 -15.30
CA LYS A 26 -9.19 -12.71 -16.32
C LYS A 26 -8.22 -11.64 -15.84
N GLU A 27 -7.09 -11.55 -16.53
CA GLU A 27 -6.06 -10.55 -16.30
C GLU A 27 -6.54 -9.12 -16.63
N MET A 28 -5.99 -8.13 -15.97
CA MET A 28 -6.34 -6.70 -16.12
C MET A 28 -6.33 -6.23 -17.58
N ASP A 29 -5.32 -6.62 -18.34
CA ASP A 29 -5.10 -6.16 -19.72
C ASP A 29 -6.13 -6.73 -20.72
N LYS A 30 -6.90 -7.75 -20.30
CA LYS A 30 -7.99 -8.35 -21.08
C LYS A 30 -9.35 -7.74 -20.79
N ILE A 31 -9.45 -6.85 -19.79
CA ILE A 31 -10.71 -6.20 -19.41
C ILE A 31 -10.92 -4.94 -20.24
N THR A 32 -11.99 -4.92 -21.03
CA THR A 32 -12.35 -3.76 -21.83
C THR A 32 -13.32 -2.83 -21.13
N ILE A 33 -13.30 -1.52 -21.48
CA ILE A 33 -14.27 -0.53 -20.97
C ILE A 33 -15.71 -0.99 -21.22
N SER A 34 -15.99 -1.53 -22.42
CA SER A 34 -17.33 -1.99 -22.80
C SER A 34 -17.84 -3.12 -21.92
N GLU A 35 -16.97 -4.05 -21.58
CA GLU A 35 -17.28 -5.16 -20.71
C GLU A 35 -17.48 -4.71 -19.26
N LEU A 36 -16.56 -3.89 -18.74
CA LEU A 36 -16.67 -3.34 -17.40
C LEU A 36 -17.96 -2.53 -17.22
N CYS A 37 -18.27 -1.68 -18.18
CA CYS A 37 -19.51 -0.89 -18.16
C CYS A 37 -20.78 -1.76 -18.23
N ARG A 38 -20.79 -2.81 -19.05
CA ARG A 38 -21.90 -3.74 -19.16
C ARG A 38 -22.12 -4.51 -17.87
N ASP A 39 -21.06 -5.03 -17.25
CA ASP A 39 -21.14 -5.78 -15.98
C ASP A 39 -21.55 -4.86 -14.82
N ALA A 40 -21.08 -3.60 -14.81
CA ALA A 40 -21.42 -2.61 -13.79
C ALA A 40 -22.83 -1.99 -13.97
N GLY A 41 -23.51 -2.20 -15.10
CA GLY A 41 -24.75 -1.51 -15.41
C GLY A 41 -24.58 0.00 -15.62
N VAL A 42 -23.39 0.45 -16.04
CA VAL A 42 -23.03 1.86 -16.24
C VAL A 42 -22.81 2.13 -17.73
N ASN A 43 -23.29 3.24 -18.27
CA ASN A 43 -23.01 3.57 -19.67
C ASN A 43 -21.58 4.12 -19.84
N ARG A 44 -21.01 3.97 -21.05
CA ARG A 44 -19.64 4.41 -21.37
C ARG A 44 -19.41 5.92 -21.16
N ALA A 45 -20.38 6.76 -21.45
CA ALA A 45 -20.25 8.20 -21.25
C ALA A 45 -20.12 8.55 -19.75
N THR A 46 -20.81 7.79 -18.89
CA THR A 46 -20.68 7.92 -17.44
C THR A 46 -19.33 7.42 -16.95
N PHE A 47 -18.81 6.33 -17.52
CA PHE A 47 -17.45 5.85 -17.23
C PHE A 47 -16.40 6.93 -17.51
N TYR A 48 -16.39 7.50 -18.74
CA TYR A 48 -15.42 8.51 -19.15
C TYR A 48 -15.47 9.82 -18.37
N ARG A 49 -16.52 10.07 -17.60
CA ARG A 49 -16.55 11.22 -16.67
C ARG A 49 -15.68 11.00 -15.42
N HIS A 50 -15.29 9.76 -15.12
CA HIS A 50 -14.59 9.40 -13.89
C HIS A 50 -13.24 8.73 -14.12
N TYR A 51 -13.09 8.01 -15.24
CA TYR A 51 -11.93 7.19 -15.56
C TYR A 51 -11.64 7.23 -17.06
N GLU A 52 -10.38 7.09 -17.44
CA GLU A 52 -9.97 7.02 -18.86
C GLU A 52 -9.88 5.56 -19.31
N ILE A 53 -9.30 4.71 -18.48
CA ILE A 53 -9.08 3.28 -18.76
C ILE A 53 -9.52 2.42 -17.56
N PRO A 54 -9.76 1.11 -17.74
CA PRO A 54 -10.12 0.23 -16.62
C PRO A 54 -9.09 0.18 -15.49
N ARG A 55 -7.80 0.40 -15.79
CA ARG A 55 -6.73 0.44 -14.80
C ARG A 55 -6.88 1.59 -13.80
N ASP A 56 -7.49 2.70 -14.18
CA ASP A 56 -7.77 3.81 -13.26
C ASP A 56 -8.75 3.39 -12.14
N VAL A 57 -9.69 2.49 -12.47
CA VAL A 57 -10.60 1.91 -11.47
C VAL A 57 -9.83 1.04 -10.48
N LEU A 58 -8.82 0.28 -10.96
CA LEU A 58 -7.94 -0.51 -10.10
C LEU A 58 -7.16 0.38 -9.15
N PHE A 59 -6.57 1.48 -9.64
CA PHE A 59 -5.88 2.45 -8.79
C PHE A 59 -6.80 3.08 -7.74
N ASP A 60 -8.05 3.38 -8.10
CA ASP A 60 -9.02 3.94 -7.15
C ASP A 60 -9.42 2.90 -6.07
N ILE A 61 -9.44 1.58 -6.39
CA ILE A 61 -9.61 0.49 -5.42
C ILE A 61 -8.41 0.42 -4.46
N GLN A 62 -7.19 0.49 -4.98
CA GLN A 62 -5.96 0.46 -4.18
C GLN A 62 -5.90 1.65 -3.23
N LYS A 63 -6.23 2.84 -3.72
CA LYS A 63 -6.30 4.05 -2.91
C LYS A 63 -7.32 3.94 -1.78
N ASP A 64 -8.51 3.40 -2.04
CA ASP A 64 -9.51 3.15 -1.01
C ASP A 64 -9.02 2.16 0.06
N MET A 65 -8.34 1.09 -0.38
CA MET A 65 -7.76 0.10 0.53
C MET A 65 -6.69 0.74 1.40
N TYR A 66 -5.81 1.53 0.81
CA TYR A 66 -4.75 2.24 1.51
C TYR A 66 -5.30 3.23 2.55
N HIS A 67 -6.29 4.04 2.18
CA HIS A 67 -6.94 4.95 3.13
C HIS A 67 -7.64 4.22 4.28
N ARG A 68 -8.18 3.01 4.04
CA ARG A 68 -8.73 2.17 5.10
C ARG A 68 -7.63 1.63 6.01
N LEU A 69 -6.54 1.15 5.41
CA LEU A 69 -5.37 0.68 6.16
C LEU A 69 -4.85 1.75 7.12
N LEU A 70 -4.63 2.99 6.65
CA LEU A 70 -4.15 4.09 7.48
C LEU A 70 -5.10 4.45 8.64
N LYS A 71 -6.41 4.26 8.45
CA LYS A 71 -7.39 4.48 9.52
C LYS A 71 -7.35 3.39 10.59
N GLU A 72 -7.12 2.14 10.18
CA GLU A 72 -7.08 0.97 11.07
C GLU A 72 -5.72 0.77 11.72
N VAL A 73 -4.66 1.20 11.03
CA VAL A 73 -3.27 1.11 11.47
C VAL A 73 -2.69 2.53 11.57
N PRO A 74 -3.07 3.30 12.59
CA PRO A 74 -2.50 4.63 12.77
C PRO A 74 -0.98 4.50 13.00
N LEU A 75 -0.24 5.36 12.31
CA LEU A 75 1.21 5.43 12.47
C LEU A 75 1.53 5.86 13.91
N PRO A 76 2.46 5.18 14.61
CA PRO A 76 2.85 5.56 15.96
C PRO A 76 3.52 6.95 15.97
N ASN A 77 3.28 7.72 17.01
CA ASN A 77 4.00 8.97 17.24
C ASN A 77 5.44 8.62 17.66
N GLY A 78 6.41 9.09 16.93
CA GLY A 78 7.86 8.87 16.91
C GLY A 78 8.64 8.34 18.13
N SER A 79 8.01 8.20 19.31
CA SER A 79 8.58 7.61 20.53
C SER A 79 7.86 6.35 20.99
N GLU A 80 6.81 5.91 20.29
CA GLU A 80 6.01 4.75 20.66
C GLU A 80 6.57 3.47 20.06
N ASP A 81 6.32 2.34 20.74
CA ASP A 81 6.63 1.02 20.21
C ASP A 81 5.80 0.76 18.94
N ILE A 82 6.47 0.45 17.83
CA ILE A 82 5.82 0.17 16.54
C ILE A 82 5.16 -1.22 16.50
N LYS A 83 5.45 -2.10 17.45
CA LYS A 83 4.94 -3.48 17.45
C LYS A 83 3.41 -3.56 17.36
N PRO A 84 2.62 -2.80 18.13
CA PRO A 84 1.16 -2.82 18.02
C PRO A 84 0.65 -2.38 16.63
N ALA A 85 1.35 -1.47 15.95
CA ALA A 85 0.99 -1.06 14.59
C ALA A 85 1.27 -2.19 13.59
N ILE A 86 2.38 -2.90 13.72
CA ILE A 86 2.71 -4.06 12.88
C ILE A 86 1.70 -5.19 13.09
N GLU A 87 1.30 -5.48 14.33
CA GLU A 87 0.27 -6.48 14.64
C GLU A 87 -1.08 -6.14 13.99
N ARG A 88 -1.50 -4.88 14.05
CA ARG A 88 -2.71 -4.41 13.36
C ARG A 88 -2.58 -4.50 11.85
N LEU A 89 -1.43 -4.13 11.29
CA LEU A 89 -1.14 -4.28 9.85
C LEU A 89 -1.27 -5.74 9.40
N CYS A 90 -0.62 -6.66 10.10
CA CYS A 90 -0.70 -8.09 9.77
C CYS A 90 -2.13 -8.63 9.91
N SER A 91 -2.87 -8.21 10.95
CA SER A 91 -4.28 -8.59 11.13
C SER A 91 -5.16 -8.06 10.00
N TYR A 92 -4.98 -6.80 9.59
CA TYR A 92 -5.68 -6.21 8.46
C TYR A 92 -5.40 -6.96 7.15
N MET A 93 -4.13 -7.29 6.90
CA MET A 93 -3.73 -8.02 5.69
C MET A 93 -4.32 -9.43 5.66
N ASP A 94 -4.36 -10.12 6.78
CA ASP A 94 -4.96 -11.45 6.90
C ASP A 94 -6.48 -11.42 6.63
N GLN A 95 -7.19 -10.46 7.20
CA GLN A 95 -8.64 -10.28 6.98
C GLN A 95 -8.98 -9.89 5.53
N ASN A 96 -8.05 -9.31 4.79
CA ASN A 96 -8.25 -8.83 3.42
C ASN A 96 -7.43 -9.62 2.38
N GLN A 97 -7.01 -10.86 2.69
CA GLN A 97 -6.10 -11.64 1.85
C GLN A 97 -6.57 -11.78 0.40
N ASP A 98 -7.85 -12.07 0.17
CA ASP A 98 -8.38 -12.30 -1.19
C ASP A 98 -8.27 -11.04 -2.06
N LEU A 99 -8.61 -9.88 -1.49
CA LEU A 99 -8.49 -8.61 -2.18
C LEU A 99 -7.02 -8.27 -2.43
N LEU A 100 -6.16 -8.43 -1.43
CA LEU A 100 -4.72 -8.17 -1.56
C LEU A 100 -4.07 -9.05 -2.63
N ARG A 101 -4.38 -10.36 -2.67
CA ARG A 101 -3.89 -11.27 -3.71
C ARG A 101 -4.30 -10.80 -5.10
N LEU A 102 -5.57 -10.43 -5.24
CA LEU A 102 -6.09 -9.93 -6.52
C LEU A 102 -5.36 -8.67 -6.98
N LEU A 103 -5.14 -7.72 -6.07
CA LEU A 103 -4.42 -6.49 -6.36
C LEU A 103 -2.94 -6.76 -6.68
N ILE A 104 -2.26 -7.61 -5.92
CA ILE A 104 -0.86 -7.99 -6.13
C ILE A 104 -0.66 -8.65 -7.51
N LEU A 105 -1.56 -9.54 -7.92
CA LEU A 105 -1.46 -10.25 -9.20
C LEU A 105 -1.70 -9.34 -10.42
N ASN A 106 -2.41 -8.23 -10.22
CA ASN A 106 -2.78 -7.32 -11.30
C ASN A 106 -2.00 -5.99 -11.29
N ASN A 107 -1.02 -5.87 -10.38
CA ASN A 107 -0.11 -4.72 -10.33
C ASN A 107 1.12 -4.94 -11.22
N SER A 108 1.56 -3.86 -11.88
CA SER A 108 2.88 -3.79 -12.50
C SER A 108 3.95 -3.36 -11.47
N ASP A 109 5.22 -3.53 -11.81
CA ASP A 109 6.35 -3.03 -10.99
C ASP A 109 6.29 -1.50 -10.83
N ALA A 110 5.77 -0.78 -11.83
CA ALA A 110 5.57 0.67 -11.77
C ALA A 110 4.47 1.05 -10.76
N ASP A 111 3.37 0.29 -10.71
CA ASP A 111 2.29 0.51 -9.73
C ASP A 111 2.81 0.30 -8.31
N PHE A 112 3.68 -0.70 -8.12
CA PHE A 112 4.34 -0.94 -6.84
C PHE A 112 5.28 0.21 -6.44
N ALA A 113 6.11 0.69 -7.36
CA ALA A 113 7.02 1.81 -7.10
C ALA A 113 6.25 3.07 -6.70
N ASN A 114 5.13 3.36 -7.37
CA ASN A 114 4.25 4.47 -7.01
C ASN A 114 3.63 4.28 -5.61
N PHE A 115 3.14 3.09 -5.30
CA PHE A 115 2.60 2.76 -3.98
C PHE A 115 3.64 2.94 -2.86
N VAL A 116 4.87 2.44 -3.05
CA VAL A 116 5.96 2.64 -2.09
C VAL A 116 6.29 4.12 -1.91
N ASN A 117 6.27 4.90 -3.00
CA ASN A 117 6.53 6.33 -2.93
C ASN A 117 5.42 7.10 -2.18
N GLU A 118 4.14 6.72 -2.36
CA GLU A 118 3.03 7.32 -1.60
C GLU A 118 3.15 7.03 -0.11
N ILE A 119 3.41 5.76 0.27
CA ILE A 119 3.67 5.38 1.67
C ILE A 119 4.86 6.17 2.21
N TYR A 120 5.94 6.27 1.44
CA TYR A 120 7.13 7.02 1.85
C TYR A 120 6.79 8.48 2.18
N MET A 121 6.03 9.16 1.32
CA MET A 121 5.64 10.56 1.54
C MET A 121 4.80 10.73 2.81
N GLU A 122 3.82 9.86 3.04
CA GLU A 122 2.97 9.95 4.25
C GLU A 122 3.73 9.57 5.54
N VAL A 123 4.58 8.56 5.48
CA VAL A 123 5.44 8.18 6.60
C VAL A 123 6.45 9.30 6.87
N TRP A 124 7.00 9.94 5.84
CA TRP A 124 7.89 11.08 5.98
C TRP A 124 7.22 12.24 6.72
N ASP A 125 6.01 12.58 6.34
CA ASP A 125 5.26 13.67 7.01
C ASP A 125 4.99 13.34 8.49
N ALA A 126 4.75 12.06 8.81
CA ALA A 126 4.52 11.60 10.17
C ALA A 126 5.82 11.47 11.01
N TYR A 127 6.91 10.98 10.39
CA TYR A 127 8.16 10.62 11.08
C TYR A 127 9.33 11.59 10.83
N GLY A 128 9.27 12.46 9.85
CA GLY A 128 10.32 13.44 9.58
C GLY A 128 10.61 14.41 10.74
N GLN A 129 9.77 14.40 11.77
CA GLN A 129 9.93 15.14 13.03
C GLN A 129 10.64 14.33 14.13
N ILE A 130 11.00 13.04 13.90
CA ILE A 130 11.69 12.23 14.90
C ILE A 130 13.07 12.83 15.17
N PRO A 131 13.42 13.15 16.45
CA PRO A 131 14.68 13.77 16.80
C PRO A 131 15.92 13.00 16.30
N LEU A 132 15.86 11.67 16.28
CA LEU A 132 16.91 10.76 15.80
C LEU A 132 17.23 10.98 14.32
N LEU A 133 16.22 11.27 13.49
CA LEU A 133 16.37 11.44 12.05
C LEU A 133 16.77 12.88 11.66
N LYS A 134 16.67 13.86 12.59
CA LYS A 134 17.01 15.28 12.31
C LYS A 134 18.49 15.54 11.96
N HIS A 135 19.36 14.60 12.31
CA HIS A 135 20.79 14.70 12.05
C HIS A 135 21.20 14.11 10.69
N LEU A 136 20.25 13.44 9.99
CA LEU A 136 20.52 12.80 8.71
C LEU A 136 20.20 13.72 7.54
N ALA A 137 20.94 13.55 6.44
CA ALA A 137 20.54 14.12 5.16
C ALA A 137 19.21 13.47 4.70
N GLN A 138 18.34 14.26 4.05
CA GLN A 138 17.06 13.75 3.53
C GLN A 138 17.23 12.54 2.60
N GLU A 139 18.32 12.48 1.85
CA GLU A 139 18.64 11.39 0.94
C GLU A 139 18.94 10.09 1.71
N ASP A 140 19.68 10.17 2.82
CA ASP A 140 20.02 9.02 3.65
C ASP A 140 18.76 8.43 4.30
N ILE A 141 17.87 9.28 4.81
CA ILE A 141 16.58 8.88 5.36
C ILE A 141 15.74 8.18 4.28
N ARG A 142 15.70 8.75 3.08
CA ARG A 142 14.97 8.16 1.94
C ARG A 142 15.48 6.76 1.62
N LEU A 143 16.79 6.55 1.59
CA LEU A 143 17.39 5.23 1.34
C LEU A 143 17.01 4.21 2.41
N LEU A 144 17.09 4.60 3.69
CA LEU A 144 16.67 3.75 4.81
C LEU A 144 15.20 3.36 4.74
N MET A 145 14.32 4.32 4.45
CA MET A 145 12.89 4.06 4.34
C MET A 145 12.56 3.17 3.14
N LEU A 146 13.21 3.36 1.99
CA LEU A 146 13.05 2.49 0.83
C LEU A 146 13.51 1.06 1.14
N TYR A 147 14.59 0.90 1.87
CA TYR A 147 15.07 -0.42 2.32
C TYR A 147 14.05 -1.10 3.24
N CYS A 148 13.60 -0.42 4.29
CA CYS A 148 12.63 -0.97 5.24
C CYS A 148 11.27 -1.24 4.60
N ALA A 149 10.75 -0.30 3.83
CA ALA A 149 9.46 -0.46 3.13
C ALA A 149 9.54 -1.57 2.08
N GLY A 150 10.61 -1.63 1.29
CA GLY A 150 10.81 -2.67 0.28
C GLY A 150 10.95 -4.06 0.90
N GLY A 151 11.81 -4.21 1.91
CA GLY A 151 11.98 -5.49 2.62
C GLY A 151 10.68 -5.97 3.27
N SER A 152 10.01 -5.12 4.03
CA SER A 152 8.74 -5.45 4.67
C SER A 152 7.66 -5.79 3.65
N TYR A 153 7.56 -5.04 2.56
CA TYR A 153 6.62 -5.32 1.48
C TYR A 153 6.82 -6.71 0.89
N PHE A 154 8.05 -7.09 0.51
CA PHE A 154 8.31 -8.39 -0.10
C PHE A 154 8.02 -9.55 0.85
N ILE A 155 8.31 -9.40 2.14
CA ILE A 155 7.99 -10.39 3.17
C ILE A 155 6.46 -10.54 3.29
N LEU A 156 5.74 -9.43 3.50
CA LEU A 156 4.29 -9.44 3.67
C LEU A 156 3.56 -9.89 2.39
N ARG A 157 4.05 -9.47 1.21
CA ARG A 157 3.57 -9.97 -0.08
C ARG A 157 3.70 -11.49 -0.19
N SER A 158 4.86 -12.04 0.16
CA SER A 158 5.11 -13.47 0.11
C SER A 158 4.21 -14.26 1.08
N TRP A 159 3.91 -13.66 2.22
CA TRP A 159 2.97 -14.21 3.20
C TRP A 159 1.53 -14.19 2.66
N VAL A 160 1.04 -13.06 2.16
CA VAL A 160 -0.29 -12.94 1.53
C VAL A 160 -0.43 -13.92 0.36
N MET A 161 0.61 -14.07 -0.47
CA MET A 161 0.62 -15.01 -1.60
C MET A 161 0.74 -16.48 -1.20
N GLY A 162 0.93 -16.77 0.09
CA GLY A 162 1.01 -18.15 0.64
C GLY A 162 2.36 -18.83 0.44
N SER A 163 3.39 -18.12 -0.04
CA SER A 163 4.77 -18.64 -0.13
C SER A 163 5.43 -18.75 1.26
N ILE A 164 4.99 -17.94 2.20
CA ILE A 164 5.37 -17.99 3.62
C ILE A 164 4.13 -18.41 4.42
N ARG A 165 4.28 -19.44 5.26
CA ARG A 165 3.19 -19.95 6.13
C ARG A 165 3.49 -19.60 7.57
N LYS A 166 2.90 -18.51 8.04
CA LYS A 166 3.01 -17.99 9.40
C LYS A 166 1.64 -17.54 9.87
N SER A 167 1.36 -17.69 11.16
CA SER A 167 0.21 -17.03 11.80
C SER A 167 0.42 -15.51 11.86
N VAL A 168 -0.66 -14.77 12.08
CA VAL A 168 -0.61 -13.30 12.24
C VAL A 168 0.39 -12.88 13.32
N PRO A 169 0.37 -13.44 14.55
CA PRO A 169 1.36 -13.09 15.57
C PRO A 169 2.81 -13.39 15.17
N GLU A 170 3.06 -14.57 14.59
CA GLU A 170 4.41 -14.94 14.13
C GLU A 170 4.92 -14.00 13.05
N MET A 171 4.06 -13.60 12.09
CA MET A 171 4.44 -12.66 11.04
C MET A 171 4.76 -11.29 11.62
N ALA A 172 3.92 -10.79 12.53
CA ALA A 172 4.13 -9.52 13.21
C ALA A 172 5.44 -9.51 13.99
N ASP A 173 5.73 -10.57 14.74
CA ASP A 173 6.98 -10.72 15.50
C ASP A 173 8.20 -10.72 14.55
N TYR A 174 8.14 -11.43 13.43
CA TYR A 174 9.23 -11.45 12.44
C TYR A 174 9.49 -10.06 11.84
N VAL A 175 8.46 -9.38 11.38
CA VAL A 175 8.60 -8.03 10.80
C VAL A 175 9.13 -7.05 11.83
N TYR A 176 8.60 -7.09 13.06
CA TYR A 176 9.07 -6.26 14.17
C TYR A 176 10.55 -6.49 14.49
N GLU A 177 10.97 -7.76 14.65
CA GLU A 177 12.35 -8.09 14.97
C GLU A 177 13.33 -7.69 13.86
N LEU A 178 12.95 -7.82 12.60
CA LEU A 178 13.77 -7.37 11.47
C LEU A 178 13.95 -5.86 11.48
N LEU A 179 12.86 -5.11 11.69
CA LEU A 179 12.90 -3.64 11.74
C LEU A 179 13.71 -3.16 12.96
N ARG A 180 13.51 -3.77 14.12
CA ARG A 180 14.21 -3.41 15.37
C ARG A 180 15.70 -3.71 15.34
N ARG A 181 16.12 -4.80 14.67
CA ARG A 181 17.53 -5.21 14.56
C ARG A 181 18.29 -4.50 13.46
N THR A 182 17.63 -3.79 12.58
CA THR A 182 18.32 -2.86 11.71
C THR A 182 18.79 -1.70 12.57
N ASP A 183 20.08 -1.79 13.00
CA ASP A 183 20.72 -0.73 13.79
C ASP A 183 20.94 0.48 12.89
N PHE A 184 19.90 1.32 12.81
CA PHE A 184 19.93 2.52 12.02
C PHE A 184 21.03 3.48 12.47
N ASP A 185 21.35 3.51 13.78
CA ASP A 185 22.38 4.38 14.35
C ASP A 185 23.76 3.96 13.85
N GLU A 186 24.05 2.65 13.80
CA GLU A 186 25.31 2.15 13.27
C GLU A 186 25.43 2.36 11.76
N VAL A 187 24.38 2.07 10.98
CA VAL A 187 24.35 2.31 9.55
C VAL A 187 24.56 3.80 9.24
N ILE A 188 23.91 4.67 9.98
CA ILE A 188 24.02 6.13 9.86
C ILE A 188 25.41 6.61 10.22
N ALA A 189 25.98 6.12 11.31
CA ALA A 189 27.35 6.50 11.74
C ALA A 189 28.38 6.10 10.68
N GLN A 190 28.25 4.91 10.09
CA GLN A 190 29.14 4.46 9.02
C GLN A 190 28.97 5.28 7.74
N LEU A 191 27.73 5.57 7.31
CA LEU A 191 27.47 6.41 6.14
C LEU A 191 28.02 7.83 6.32
N SER A 192 27.97 8.39 7.53
CA SER A 192 28.53 9.69 7.85
C SER A 192 30.07 9.71 7.75
N LEU A 193 30.74 8.62 8.13
CA LEU A 193 32.18 8.45 7.99
C LEU A 193 32.63 8.38 6.52
N TYR A 194 31.86 7.75 5.63
CA TYR A 194 32.15 7.73 4.20
C TYR A 194 32.07 9.10 3.52
N LYS A 195 31.25 10.03 4.04
CA LYS A 195 31.11 11.39 3.50
C LYS A 195 32.26 12.34 3.94
N MET A 196 33.09 11.92 4.89
CA MET A 196 34.24 12.71 5.39
C MET A 196 35.56 12.35 4.69
N GLN A 197 35.58 11.40 3.78
CA GLN A 197 36.69 11.02 2.90
C GLN A 197 36.49 11.57 1.47
#